data_6f0fe040e7660f8442c516e02c4ca0b7
#
_entry.id   6f0fe040e7660f8442c516e02c4ca0b7
#
_cell.length_a   1.000
_cell.length_b   1.000
_cell.length_c   1.000
_cell.angle_alpha   90.00
_cell.angle_beta   90.00
_cell.angle_gamma   90.00
#
_symmetry.space_group_name_H-M   'P 1'
#
loop_
_entity.id
_entity.type
_entity.pdbx_description
1 polymer ?
#
loop_
_entity_poly.entity_id
_entity_poly.type
_entity_poly.pdbx_seq_one_letter_code
_entity_poly.pdbx_strand_id
1 'polypeptide(L)'
;MKQLNEKTEEKEGILGMTEIGRASRETLSGSVEYRLYRKDVESESFWISIQCGESLEEGFLEGCLSEVALLFEKTVSGEIPPYILSEVLEDYSRERLLYSSKN
;
A
#
# COMPACT_ATOMS: atom_id res chain seq x y z
N MET A 1 -20.31 23.65 2.45
CA MET A 1 -19.01 23.97 2.25
C MET A 1 -18.07 23.21 3.02
N LYS A 2 -18.18 23.24 4.30
CA LYS A 2 -17.23 22.53 5.08
C LYS A 2 -17.21 21.08 4.85
N GLN A 3 -18.36 20.47 4.55
CA GLN A 3 -18.42 19.06 4.31
C GLN A 3 -17.55 18.65 3.15
N LEU A 4 -17.58 19.46 2.12
CA LEU A 4 -16.78 19.14 0.96
C LEU A 4 -15.30 19.15 1.31
N ASN A 5 -14.92 20.15 2.09
CA ASN A 5 -13.53 20.23 2.47
C ASN A 5 -13.11 19.05 3.32
N GLU A 6 -13.99 18.63 4.18
CA GLU A 6 -13.67 17.51 5.03
C GLU A 6 -13.45 16.25 4.24
N LYS A 7 -14.27 16.02 3.23
CA LYS A 7 -14.06 14.84 2.41
C LYS A 7 -12.74 14.90 1.71
N THR A 8 -12.41 16.06 1.18
CA THR A 8 -11.15 16.22 0.51
C THR A 8 -10.01 15.96 1.47
N GLU A 9 -10.14 16.44 2.67
CA GLU A 9 -9.09 16.26 3.64
C GLU A 9 -8.89 14.80 3.98
N GLU A 10 -9.95 14.03 4.05
CA GLU A 10 -9.82 12.63 4.33
C GLU A 10 -9.04 11.94 3.24
N LYS A 11 -9.33 12.26 1.99
CA LYS A 11 -8.60 11.66 0.90
C LYS A 11 -7.14 12.05 0.91
N GLU A 12 -6.89 13.25 1.37
CA GLU A 12 -5.53 13.74 1.40
C GLU A 12 -4.86 13.48 2.73
N GLY A 13 -5.54 12.72 3.61
CA GLY A 13 -4.99 12.44 4.91
C GLY A 13 -3.66 11.73 4.86
N ILE A 14 -3.30 11.13 3.72
CA ILE A 14 -2.01 10.51 3.56
C ILE A 14 -1.14 11.44 2.75
N LEU A 15 -0.94 12.64 3.29
CA LEU A 15 0.02 13.58 2.74
C LEU A 15 -0.15 13.83 1.25
N GLY A 16 -1.37 14.01 0.82
CA GLY A 16 -1.63 14.34 -0.56
C GLY A 16 -1.59 13.18 -1.51
N MET A 17 -1.50 11.96 -1.00
CA MET A 17 -1.50 10.81 -1.85
C MET A 17 -2.91 10.44 -2.26
N THR A 18 -3.03 9.77 -3.39
CA THR A 18 -4.30 9.34 -3.92
C THR A 18 -4.45 7.85 -3.76
N GLU A 19 -5.56 7.41 -3.23
CA GLU A 19 -5.83 5.99 -3.09
C GLU A 19 -6.16 5.42 -4.46
N ILE A 20 -5.41 4.40 -4.87
CA ILE A 20 -5.60 3.78 -6.18
C ILE A 20 -5.98 2.31 -6.09
N GLY A 21 -5.96 1.73 -4.88
CA GLY A 21 -6.37 0.36 -4.70
C GLY A 21 -6.89 0.13 -3.31
N ARG A 22 -7.86 -0.76 -3.19
CA ARG A 22 -8.44 -1.10 -1.90
C ARG A 22 -9.02 -2.50 -1.98
N ALA A 23 -8.80 -3.30 -0.96
CA ALA A 23 -9.34 -4.66 -0.90
C ALA A 23 -9.52 -5.06 0.54
N SER A 24 -10.39 -6.03 0.77
CA SER A 24 -10.64 -6.55 2.11
C SER A 24 -10.66 -8.06 2.04
N ARG A 25 -10.19 -8.69 3.11
CA ARG A 25 -10.22 -10.14 3.22
C ARG A 25 -10.66 -10.52 4.61
N GLU A 26 -11.46 -11.58 4.69
CA GLU A 26 -11.84 -12.14 5.98
C GLU A 26 -10.86 -13.24 6.30
N THR A 27 -10.19 -13.12 7.43
CA THR A 27 -9.19 -14.10 7.84
C THR A 27 -9.54 -14.62 9.21
N LEU A 28 -8.77 -15.61 9.66
CA LEU A 28 -8.99 -16.14 10.99
C LEU A 28 -8.76 -15.09 12.06
N SER A 29 -7.95 -14.09 11.76
CA SER A 29 -7.67 -13.02 12.71
C SER A 29 -8.69 -11.89 12.63
N GLY A 30 -9.61 -11.94 11.67
CA GLY A 30 -10.60 -10.89 11.49
C GLY A 30 -10.53 -10.32 10.10
N SER A 31 -11.24 -9.21 9.91
CA SER A 31 -11.24 -8.52 8.63
C SER A 31 -9.95 -7.74 8.47
N VAL A 32 -9.33 -7.88 7.32
CA VAL A 32 -8.10 -7.17 7.01
C VAL A 32 -8.37 -6.28 5.82
N GLU A 33 -7.99 -5.03 5.94
CA GLU A 33 -8.20 -4.07 4.87
C GLU A 33 -6.86 -3.63 4.30
N TYR A 34 -6.76 -3.64 2.97
CA TYR A 34 -5.55 -3.30 2.25
C TYR A 34 -5.80 -2.08 1.41
N ARG A 35 -4.88 -1.12 1.44
CA ARG A 35 -5.01 0.09 0.64
C ARG A 35 -3.69 0.43 -0.02
N LEU A 36 -3.77 0.92 -1.23
CA LEU A 36 -2.61 1.33 -1.99
C LEU A 36 -2.80 2.76 -2.44
N TYR A 37 -1.80 3.60 -2.19
CA TYR A 37 -1.84 5.00 -2.54
C TYR A 37 -0.71 5.34 -3.48
N ARG A 38 -0.89 6.36 -4.29
CA ARG A 38 0.13 6.85 -5.18
C ARG A 38 0.40 8.31 -4.83
N LYS A 39 1.67 8.68 -4.81
CA LYS A 39 2.01 10.03 -4.41
C LYS A 39 1.50 11.06 -5.40
N ASP A 40 1.75 10.85 -6.69
CA ASP A 40 1.14 11.67 -7.72
C ASP A 40 1.29 10.94 -9.04
N VAL A 41 0.70 11.52 -10.07
CA VAL A 41 0.58 10.85 -11.35
C VAL A 41 1.91 10.48 -11.97
N GLU A 42 2.89 11.34 -11.79
CA GLU A 42 4.19 11.11 -12.41
C GLU A 42 5.17 10.43 -11.50
N SER A 43 4.77 10.18 -10.28
CA SER A 43 5.67 9.63 -9.30
C SER A 43 5.68 8.10 -9.38
N GLU A 44 6.84 7.53 -9.06
CA GLU A 44 6.94 6.09 -8.88
C GLU A 44 7.01 5.77 -7.39
N SER A 45 6.45 6.64 -6.58
CA SER A 45 6.41 6.46 -5.13
C SER A 45 5.00 6.09 -4.71
N PHE A 46 4.89 5.07 -3.89
CA PHE A 46 3.61 4.55 -3.46
C PHE A 46 3.63 4.30 -1.96
N TRP A 47 2.46 4.14 -1.41
CA TRP A 47 2.26 3.90 0.01
C TRP A 47 1.25 2.78 0.16
N ILE A 48 1.59 1.78 0.95
CA ILE A 48 0.68 0.66 1.15
C ILE A 48 0.36 0.56 2.63
N SER A 49 -0.89 0.23 2.95
CA SER A 49 -1.28 0.05 4.34
C SER A 49 -2.09 -1.21 4.50
N ILE A 50 -1.93 -1.86 5.64
CA ILE A 50 -2.68 -3.05 6.00
C ILE A 50 -3.20 -2.84 7.40
N GLN A 51 -4.51 -2.99 7.56
CA GLN A 51 -5.15 -2.78 8.84
C GLN A 51 -6.01 -3.97 9.21
N CYS A 52 -5.84 -4.43 10.44
CA CYS A 52 -6.65 -5.52 10.97
C CYS A 52 -7.01 -5.12 12.40
N GLY A 53 -8.29 -4.77 12.62
CA GLY A 53 -8.70 -4.27 13.92
C GLY A 53 -7.98 -2.99 14.23
N GLU A 54 -7.27 -2.97 15.35
CA GLU A 54 -6.52 -1.78 15.74
C GLU A 54 -5.09 -1.82 15.27
N SER A 55 -4.69 -2.92 14.65
CA SER A 55 -3.32 -3.03 14.15
C SER A 55 -3.24 -2.39 12.77
N LEU A 56 -2.32 -1.48 12.60
CA LEU A 56 -2.13 -0.79 11.33
C LEU A 56 -0.64 -0.72 11.04
N GLU A 57 -0.26 -1.17 9.86
CA GLU A 57 1.12 -1.04 9.40
C GLU A 57 1.11 -0.40 8.04
N GLU A 58 2.07 0.47 7.81
CA GLU A 58 2.15 1.21 6.57
C GLU A 58 3.58 1.26 6.11
N GLY A 59 3.78 1.42 4.82
CA GLY A 59 5.13 1.52 4.31
C GLY A 59 5.16 2.16 2.94
N PHE A 60 6.33 2.65 2.61
CA PHE A 60 6.59 3.36 1.38
C PHE A 60 7.29 2.40 0.43
N LEU A 61 7.02 2.52 -0.85
CA LEU A 61 7.72 1.70 -1.82
C LEU A 61 7.81 2.44 -3.14
N GLU A 62 8.81 2.08 -3.93
CA GLU A 62 9.04 2.70 -5.23
C GLU A 62 9.02 1.64 -6.31
N GLY A 63 8.60 2.04 -7.49
CA GLY A 63 8.56 1.13 -8.61
C GLY A 63 7.57 1.63 -9.63
N CYS A 64 7.45 0.92 -10.74
CA CYS A 64 6.45 1.30 -11.70
C CYS A 64 5.09 0.76 -11.27
N LEU A 65 4.05 1.35 -11.80
CA LEU A 65 2.70 1.02 -11.39
C LEU A 65 2.40 -0.48 -11.51
N SER A 66 2.83 -1.08 -12.62
CA SER A 66 2.52 -2.50 -12.81
C SER A 66 3.19 -3.38 -11.78
N GLU A 67 4.42 -3.06 -11.40
CA GLU A 67 5.11 -3.83 -10.39
C GLU A 67 4.45 -3.68 -9.03
N VAL A 68 4.11 -2.45 -8.69
CA VAL A 68 3.52 -2.18 -7.40
C VAL A 68 2.12 -2.78 -7.31
N ALA A 69 1.35 -2.70 -8.40
CA ALA A 69 0.03 -3.30 -8.42
C ALA A 69 0.10 -4.81 -8.24
N LEU A 70 1.09 -5.44 -8.85
CA LEU A 70 1.25 -6.87 -8.70
C LEU A 70 1.60 -7.23 -7.27
N LEU A 71 2.47 -6.46 -6.65
CA LEU A 71 2.80 -6.68 -5.25
C LEU A 71 1.58 -6.53 -4.37
N PHE A 72 0.76 -5.52 -4.65
CA PHE A 72 -0.44 -5.29 -3.89
C PHE A 72 -1.38 -6.50 -4.01
N GLU A 73 -1.56 -7.00 -5.23
CA GLU A 73 -2.43 -8.16 -5.44
C GLU A 73 -1.92 -9.37 -4.69
N LYS A 74 -0.62 -9.59 -4.70
CA LYS A 74 -0.06 -10.74 -3.99
C LYS A 74 -0.23 -10.58 -2.49
N THR A 75 -0.12 -9.36 -2.00
CA THR A 75 -0.30 -9.10 -0.58
C THR A 75 -1.73 -9.41 -0.16
N VAL A 76 -2.69 -8.99 -0.97
CA VAL A 76 -4.10 -9.22 -0.69
C VAL A 76 -4.44 -10.70 -0.79
N SER A 77 -4.05 -11.35 -1.88
CA SER A 77 -4.41 -12.75 -2.07
C SER A 77 -3.70 -13.66 -1.08
N GLY A 78 -2.55 -13.25 -0.57
CA GLY A 78 -1.84 -14.01 0.44
C GLY A 78 -2.34 -13.72 1.84
N GLU A 79 -3.31 -12.80 1.98
CA GLU A 79 -3.87 -12.45 3.27
C GLU A 79 -2.80 -12.05 4.27
N ILE A 80 -1.85 -11.26 3.80
CA ILE A 80 -0.71 -10.85 4.62
C ILE A 80 -1.20 -9.97 5.77
N PRO A 81 -0.85 -10.32 7.02
CA PRO A 81 -1.28 -9.49 8.16
C PRO A 81 -0.39 -8.26 8.30
N PRO A 82 -0.84 -7.28 9.08
CA PRO A 82 -0.07 -6.03 9.22
C PRO A 82 1.36 -6.26 9.65
N TYR A 83 1.60 -7.15 10.60
CA TYR A 83 2.94 -7.28 11.17
C TYR A 83 3.95 -7.89 10.20
N ILE A 84 3.50 -8.39 9.06
CA ILE A 84 4.40 -8.97 8.07
C ILE A 84 4.78 -7.93 7.00
N LEU A 85 4.08 -6.80 6.97
CA LEU A 85 4.26 -5.84 5.90
C LEU A 85 5.71 -5.40 5.71
N SER A 86 6.41 -5.14 6.81
CA SER A 86 7.78 -4.65 6.68
C SER A 86 8.66 -5.66 5.96
N GLU A 87 8.43 -6.96 6.20
CA GLU A 87 9.20 -7.98 5.51
C GLU A 87 8.88 -8.03 4.04
N VAL A 88 7.60 -7.84 3.70
CA VAL A 88 7.18 -7.83 2.31
C VAL A 88 7.87 -6.69 1.57
N LEU A 89 7.86 -5.52 2.18
CA LEU A 89 8.47 -4.35 1.55
C LEU A 89 9.97 -4.50 1.43
N GLU A 90 10.59 -5.10 2.43
CA GLU A 90 12.02 -5.30 2.41
C GLU A 90 12.42 -6.26 1.28
N ASP A 91 11.67 -7.35 1.14
CA ASP A 91 11.94 -8.31 0.08
C ASP A 91 11.76 -7.67 -1.29
N TYR A 92 10.71 -6.89 -1.43
CA TYR A 92 10.44 -6.22 -2.69
C TYR A 92 11.59 -5.27 -3.06
N SER A 93 12.04 -4.48 -2.10
CA SER A 93 13.13 -3.54 -2.35
C SER A 93 14.41 -4.26 -2.71
N ARG A 94 14.67 -5.36 -2.03
CA ARG A 94 15.88 -6.13 -2.31
C ARG A 94 15.85 -6.69 -3.72
N GLU A 95 14.71 -7.21 -4.14
CA GLU A 95 14.59 -7.75 -5.48
C GLU A 95 14.80 -6.67 -6.52
N ARG A 96 14.24 -5.49 -6.29
CA ARG A 96 14.42 -4.41 -7.24
C ARG A 96 15.90 -4.03 -7.38
N LEU A 97 16.61 -3.99 -6.27
CA LEU A 97 18.02 -3.67 -6.32
C LEU A 97 18.80 -4.72 -7.07
N LEU A 98 18.47 -5.99 -6.90
CA LEU A 98 19.15 -7.05 -7.61
C LEU A 98 18.94 -6.93 -9.11
N TYR A 99 17.73 -6.67 -9.52
CA TYR A 99 17.45 -6.52 -10.94
C TYR A 99 18.15 -5.30 -11.51
N SER A 100 18.16 -4.22 -10.75
CA SER A 100 18.84 -3.01 -11.20
C SER A 100 20.32 -3.24 -11.34
N SER A 101 20.90 -4.02 -10.46
CA SER A 101 22.34 -4.28 -10.50
C SER A 101 22.75 -5.05 -11.72
N LYS A 102 21.85 -5.85 -12.25
CA LYS A 102 22.19 -6.66 -13.40
C LYS A 102 22.24 -5.86 -14.68
N ASN A 103 21.59 -4.75 -14.67
CA ASN A 103 21.59 -3.90 -15.86
C ASN A 103 22.73 -2.93 -15.83
#